data_fb6518fb51fb02be02a80d0174146332
#
_entry.id   fb6518fb51fb02be02a80d0174146332
#
_cell.length_a   1.000
_cell.length_b   1.000
_cell.length_c   1.000
_cell.angle_alpha   90.00
_cell.angle_beta   90.00
_cell.angle_gamma   90.00
#
_symmetry.space_group_name_H-M   'P 1'
#
loop_
_entity.id
_entity.type
_entity.pdbx_description
1 polymer ?
#
loop_
_entity_poly.entity_id
_entity_poly.type
_entity_poly.pdbx_seq_one_letter_code
_entity_poly.pdbx_strand_id
1 'polypeptide(L)'
;DMLNASQYAALHNEMRSNAGLSLNPLFADPESLGAGTDWLSPLFRTAPMHKVNLSILGGNSKINHATSVGYYAQDGIMKNSEFNRLNLQSNISSQILSNVKVRANVNLSAENRRTQPISTVIQNAMRMLPSISIYDDEGNYNGPTGNAELNGDALNPVAIVNEQKY
;
A
#
# COMPACT_ATOMS: atom_id res chain seq x y z
N ASP A 1 0.35 -18.15 -7.31
CA ASP A 1 -0.84 -18.14 -6.44
C ASP A 1 -0.50 -18.84 -5.13
N MET A 2 -1.07 -18.41 -4.02
CA MET A 2 -0.96 -19.09 -2.74
C MET A 2 -1.90 -20.32 -2.71
N LEU A 3 -1.60 -21.29 -1.85
CA LEU A 3 -2.48 -22.42 -1.64
C LEU A 3 -3.81 -21.94 -1.01
N ASN A 4 -4.90 -22.53 -1.43
CA ASN A 4 -6.19 -22.36 -0.77
C ASN A 4 -6.29 -23.23 0.50
N ALA A 5 -7.35 -23.07 1.31
CA ALA A 5 -7.46 -23.76 2.59
C ALA A 5 -7.50 -25.28 2.46
N SER A 6 -8.23 -25.79 1.47
CA SER A 6 -8.28 -27.23 1.19
C SER A 6 -6.91 -27.81 0.79
N GLN A 7 -6.22 -27.12 -0.14
CA GLN A 7 -4.89 -27.54 -0.59
C GLN A 7 -3.86 -27.48 0.54
N TYR A 8 -3.89 -26.42 1.34
CA TYR A 8 -3.02 -26.30 2.51
C TYR A 8 -3.24 -27.45 3.50
N ALA A 9 -4.50 -27.72 3.86
CA ALA A 9 -4.85 -28.78 4.79
C ALA A 9 -4.42 -30.17 4.28
N ALA A 10 -4.61 -30.45 3.01
CA ALA A 10 -4.18 -31.71 2.38
C ALA A 10 -2.66 -31.87 2.47
N LEU A 11 -1.90 -30.83 2.10
CA LEU A 11 -0.43 -30.85 2.17
C LEU A 11 0.08 -30.97 3.61
N HIS A 12 -0.56 -30.27 4.55
CA HIS A 12 -0.24 -30.36 5.97
C HIS A 12 -0.46 -31.79 6.52
N ASN A 13 -1.58 -32.42 6.15
CA ASN A 13 -1.87 -33.81 6.52
C ASN A 13 -0.85 -34.79 5.95
N GLU A 14 -0.46 -34.62 4.69
CA GLU A 14 0.59 -35.42 4.06
C GLU A 14 1.93 -35.28 4.81
N MET A 15 2.33 -34.04 5.12
CA MET A 15 3.54 -33.77 5.90
C MET A 15 3.52 -34.49 7.27
N ARG A 16 2.42 -34.41 8.01
CA ARG A 16 2.29 -35.05 9.33
C ARG A 16 2.29 -36.56 9.22
N SER A 17 1.60 -37.11 8.22
CA SER A 17 1.60 -38.56 7.94
C SER A 17 3.00 -39.07 7.64
N ASN A 18 3.76 -38.37 6.78
CA ASN A 18 5.15 -38.74 6.46
C ASN A 18 6.09 -38.62 7.66
N ALA A 19 5.80 -37.74 8.61
CA ALA A 19 6.53 -37.60 9.87
C ALA A 19 6.09 -38.59 10.95
N GLY A 20 5.09 -39.45 10.69
CA GLY A 20 4.52 -40.38 11.69
C GLY A 20 3.75 -39.69 12.80
N LEU A 21 3.26 -38.47 12.56
CA LEU A 21 2.48 -37.67 13.52
C LEU A 21 0.98 -37.86 13.27
N SER A 22 0.18 -37.72 14.33
CA SER A 22 -1.28 -37.69 14.19
C SER A 22 -1.73 -36.48 13.41
N LEU A 23 -2.82 -36.60 12.62
CA LEU A 23 -3.39 -35.50 11.88
C LEU A 23 -3.89 -34.39 12.82
N ASN A 24 -3.82 -33.14 12.34
CA ASN A 24 -4.42 -32.03 13.08
C ASN A 24 -5.96 -32.10 12.94
N PRO A 25 -6.73 -32.14 14.04
CA PRO A 25 -8.19 -32.20 13.97
C PRO A 25 -8.83 -31.08 13.13
N LEU A 26 -8.22 -29.89 13.08
CA LEU A 26 -8.70 -28.75 12.28
C LEU A 26 -8.61 -29.01 10.77
N PHE A 27 -7.79 -29.96 10.33
CA PHE A 27 -7.54 -30.32 8.94
C PHE A 27 -7.98 -31.75 8.61
N ALA A 28 -8.80 -32.37 9.49
CA ALA A 28 -9.23 -33.77 9.33
C ALA A 28 -10.00 -33.99 8.01
N ASP A 29 -10.77 -33.00 7.60
CA ASP A 29 -11.47 -32.98 6.30
C ASP A 29 -11.05 -31.76 5.49
N PRO A 30 -10.00 -31.86 4.65
CA PRO A 30 -9.51 -30.75 3.84
C PRO A 30 -10.55 -30.19 2.87
N GLU A 31 -11.45 -31.02 2.32
CA GLU A 31 -12.42 -30.57 1.32
C GLU A 31 -13.47 -29.64 1.95
N SER A 32 -13.83 -29.86 3.20
CA SER A 32 -14.80 -29.03 3.93
C SER A 32 -14.34 -27.58 4.12
N LEU A 33 -13.03 -27.31 4.04
CA LEU A 33 -12.44 -25.98 4.21
C LEU A 33 -12.60 -25.09 2.96
N GLY A 34 -12.84 -25.67 1.79
CA GLY A 34 -13.03 -24.95 0.54
C GLY A 34 -11.86 -24.05 0.15
N ALA A 35 -12.17 -22.88 -0.42
CA ALA A 35 -11.15 -21.92 -0.84
C ALA A 35 -10.46 -21.22 0.33
N GLY A 36 -11.20 -20.99 1.44
CA GLY A 36 -10.68 -20.26 2.58
C GLY A 36 -10.47 -18.76 2.30
N THR A 37 -9.55 -18.15 3.04
CA THR A 37 -9.27 -16.72 3.01
C THR A 37 -8.13 -16.40 2.06
N ASP A 38 -8.39 -15.48 1.12
CA ASP A 38 -7.35 -14.81 0.34
C ASP A 38 -6.79 -13.62 1.15
N TRP A 39 -5.56 -13.76 1.63
CA TRP A 39 -4.91 -12.75 2.44
C TRP A 39 -4.22 -11.65 1.63
N LEU A 40 -4.08 -11.81 0.31
CA LEU A 40 -3.40 -10.83 -0.55
C LEU A 40 -4.36 -9.86 -1.21
N SER A 41 -5.41 -10.33 -1.86
CA SER A 41 -6.34 -9.47 -2.62
C SER A 41 -6.93 -8.32 -1.80
N PRO A 42 -7.32 -8.49 -0.52
CA PRO A 42 -7.85 -7.41 0.29
C PRO A 42 -6.88 -6.27 0.58
N LEU A 43 -5.55 -6.50 0.41
CA LEU A 43 -4.51 -5.51 0.69
C LEU A 43 -4.32 -4.52 -0.46
N PHE A 44 -4.75 -4.88 -1.66
CA PHE A 44 -4.49 -4.12 -2.87
C PHE A 44 -5.76 -3.49 -3.43
N ARG A 45 -5.56 -2.46 -4.25
CA ARG A 45 -6.61 -1.77 -5.00
C ARG A 45 -6.09 -1.29 -6.34
N THR A 46 -7.00 -1.01 -7.26
CA THR A 46 -6.67 -0.18 -8.42
C THR A 46 -6.35 1.23 -7.94
N ALA A 47 -5.22 1.76 -8.35
CA ALA A 47 -4.67 3.01 -7.86
C ALA A 47 -4.75 4.10 -8.94
N PRO A 48 -5.69 5.06 -8.84
CA PRO A 48 -5.76 6.19 -9.76
C PRO A 48 -4.62 7.16 -9.54
N MET A 49 -4.27 7.88 -10.61
CA MET A 49 -3.30 8.95 -10.62
C MET A 49 -3.88 10.15 -11.34
N HIS A 50 -3.71 11.34 -10.76
CA HIS A 50 -4.14 12.60 -11.33
C HIS A 50 -2.97 13.57 -11.40
N LYS A 51 -2.83 14.24 -12.55
CA LYS A 51 -1.82 15.28 -12.75
C LYS A 51 -2.44 16.45 -13.50
N VAL A 52 -2.34 17.63 -12.89
CA VAL A 52 -2.80 18.88 -13.48
C VAL A 52 -1.66 19.88 -13.41
N ASN A 53 -1.40 20.57 -14.54
CA ASN A 53 -0.45 21.68 -14.59
C ASN A 53 -1.10 22.86 -15.29
N LEU A 54 -0.96 24.04 -14.69
CA LEU A 54 -1.36 25.30 -15.25
C LEU A 54 -0.13 26.19 -15.36
N SER A 55 0.08 26.79 -16.54
CA SER A 55 1.21 27.70 -16.76
C SER A 55 0.72 29.01 -17.39
N ILE A 56 1.24 30.09 -16.86
CA ILE A 56 1.00 31.46 -17.35
C ILE A 56 2.33 32.05 -17.75
N LEU A 57 2.44 32.45 -18.99
CA LEU A 57 3.61 33.11 -19.54
C LEU A 57 3.22 34.50 -20.08
N GLY A 58 4.06 35.43 -19.83
CA GLY A 58 3.84 36.80 -20.34
C GLY A 58 5.09 37.63 -20.27
N GLY A 59 5.03 38.78 -20.90
CA GLY A 59 6.14 39.69 -20.87
C GLY A 59 6.10 40.75 -21.96
N ASN A 60 7.11 41.60 -21.90
CA ASN A 60 7.41 42.62 -22.90
C ASN A 60 8.94 42.77 -23.07
N SER A 61 9.39 43.80 -23.78
CA SER A 61 10.84 44.03 -23.99
C SER A 61 11.66 44.21 -22.71
N LYS A 62 11.01 44.54 -21.58
CA LYS A 62 11.71 44.80 -20.30
C LYS A 62 11.48 43.70 -19.24
N ILE A 63 10.31 43.08 -19.23
CA ILE A 63 9.92 42.12 -18.22
C ILE A 63 9.40 40.85 -18.89
N ASN A 64 9.88 39.70 -18.48
CA ASN A 64 9.35 38.39 -18.86
C ASN A 64 9.07 37.59 -17.60
N HIS A 65 7.95 36.89 -17.58
CA HIS A 65 7.60 35.99 -16.48
C HIS A 65 7.02 34.69 -17.02
N ALA A 66 7.27 33.64 -16.29
CA ALA A 66 6.68 32.32 -16.48
C ALA A 66 6.36 31.73 -15.11
N THR A 67 5.10 31.53 -14.83
CA THR A 67 4.64 30.96 -13.58
C THR A 67 3.82 29.72 -13.86
N SER A 68 4.10 28.63 -13.17
CA SER A 68 3.38 27.39 -13.29
C SER A 68 2.98 26.85 -11.92
N VAL A 69 1.79 26.27 -11.85
CA VAL A 69 1.27 25.53 -10.70
C VAL A 69 0.98 24.12 -11.16
N GLY A 70 1.50 23.15 -10.44
CA GLY A 70 1.28 21.73 -10.72
C GLY A 70 0.72 21.02 -9.49
N TYR A 71 -0.33 20.25 -9.68
CA TYR A 71 -0.86 19.32 -8.69
C TYR A 71 -0.71 17.89 -9.18
N TYR A 72 -0.17 17.06 -8.33
CA TYR A 72 -0.01 15.62 -8.56
C TYR A 72 -0.62 14.87 -7.38
N ALA A 73 -1.50 13.92 -7.67
CA ALA A 73 -2.09 13.02 -6.68
C ALA A 73 -2.02 11.60 -7.21
N GLN A 74 -1.53 10.69 -6.39
CA GLN A 74 -1.41 9.28 -6.70
C GLN A 74 -1.82 8.45 -5.50
N ASP A 75 -2.81 7.61 -5.68
CA ASP A 75 -3.08 6.53 -4.76
C ASP A 75 -2.06 5.41 -4.93
N GLY A 76 -1.69 4.75 -3.85
CA GLY A 76 -0.86 3.55 -3.93
C GLY A 76 -1.70 2.31 -4.19
N ILE A 77 -1.09 1.31 -4.83
CA ILE A 77 -1.72 -0.01 -5.07
C ILE A 77 -2.01 -0.75 -3.76
N MET A 78 -1.21 -0.55 -2.71
CA MET A 78 -1.56 -1.01 -1.36
C MET A 78 -2.55 -0.02 -0.75
N LYS A 79 -3.64 -0.52 -0.18
CA LYS A 79 -4.66 0.31 0.46
C LYS A 79 -4.04 1.22 1.53
N ASN A 80 -4.62 2.39 1.74
CA ASN A 80 -4.18 3.41 2.69
C ASN A 80 -2.74 3.93 2.47
N SER A 81 -2.24 3.82 1.24
CA SER A 81 -1.05 4.55 0.80
C SER A 81 -1.42 5.58 -0.26
N GLU A 82 -0.82 6.77 -0.17
CA GLU A 82 -1.10 7.90 -1.06
C GLU A 82 0.08 8.86 -1.13
N PHE A 83 0.17 9.59 -2.21
CA PHE A 83 1.14 10.66 -2.41
C PHE A 83 0.48 11.84 -3.12
N ASN A 84 0.56 13.01 -2.50
CA ASN A 84 0.05 14.26 -3.06
C ASN A 84 1.16 15.30 -3.07
N ARG A 85 1.30 16.04 -4.18
CA ARG A 85 2.28 17.11 -4.30
C ARG A 85 1.70 18.32 -5.02
N LEU A 86 1.87 19.48 -4.42
CA LEU A 86 1.61 20.79 -5.01
C LEU A 86 2.95 21.47 -5.30
N ASN A 87 3.16 21.91 -6.53
CA ASN A 87 4.35 22.67 -6.94
C ASN A 87 3.95 24.05 -7.44
N LEU A 88 4.72 25.04 -7.06
CA LEU A 88 4.68 26.38 -7.65
C LEU A 88 6.08 26.71 -8.16
N GLN A 89 6.18 27.05 -9.42
CA GLN A 89 7.41 27.55 -10.03
C GLN A 89 7.14 28.91 -10.66
N SER A 90 7.98 29.92 -10.34
CA SER A 90 7.89 31.23 -10.93
C SER A 90 9.27 31.72 -11.32
N ASN A 91 9.42 32.09 -12.58
CA ASN A 91 10.63 32.63 -13.15
C ASN A 91 10.33 34.04 -13.67
N ILE A 92 11.00 35.05 -13.12
CA ILE A 92 10.83 36.45 -13.49
C ILE A 92 12.19 36.98 -13.93
N SER A 93 12.20 37.69 -15.04
CA SER A 93 13.39 38.36 -15.57
C SER A 93 13.04 39.78 -15.94
N SER A 94 13.77 40.76 -15.41
CA SER A 94 13.53 42.19 -15.67
C SER A 94 14.81 42.89 -16.06
N GLN A 95 14.76 43.67 -17.12
CA GLN A 95 15.82 44.61 -17.51
C GLN A 95 15.54 45.96 -16.84
N ILE A 96 16.22 46.21 -15.72
CA ILE A 96 16.02 47.42 -14.91
C ILE A 96 16.68 48.62 -15.52
N LEU A 97 17.92 48.45 -15.99
CA LEU A 97 18.69 49.46 -16.74
C LEU A 97 19.21 48.82 -18.01
N SER A 98 19.74 49.63 -18.94
CA SER A 98 20.30 49.13 -20.21
C SER A 98 21.39 48.07 -20.01
N ASN A 99 22.11 48.15 -18.90
CA ASN A 99 23.22 47.26 -18.51
C ASN A 99 22.91 46.38 -17.27
N VAL A 100 21.71 46.46 -16.67
CA VAL A 100 21.35 45.72 -15.49
C VAL A 100 20.10 44.85 -15.74
N LYS A 101 20.31 43.56 -15.63
CA LYS A 101 19.23 42.54 -15.69
C LYS A 101 19.13 41.78 -14.38
N VAL A 102 17.93 41.70 -13.84
CA VAL A 102 17.62 40.95 -12.62
C VAL A 102 16.79 39.72 -12.99
N ARG A 103 17.10 38.58 -12.37
CA ARG A 103 16.34 37.33 -12.49
C ARG A 103 15.98 36.82 -11.11
N ALA A 104 14.74 36.42 -10.94
CA ALA A 104 14.26 35.74 -9.73
C ALA A 104 13.64 34.41 -10.12
N ASN A 105 14.04 33.34 -9.45
CA ASN A 105 13.48 32.00 -9.64
C ASN A 105 12.99 31.53 -8.28
N VAL A 106 11.71 31.21 -8.20
CA VAL A 106 11.05 30.71 -7.01
C VAL A 106 10.51 29.31 -7.32
N ASN A 107 10.88 28.34 -6.50
CA ASN A 107 10.35 26.99 -6.58
C ASN A 107 9.86 26.60 -5.17
N LEU A 108 8.56 26.33 -5.06
CA LEU A 108 7.94 25.86 -3.83
C LEU A 108 7.30 24.52 -4.09
N SER A 109 7.44 23.59 -3.14
CA SER A 109 6.79 22.28 -3.18
C SER A 109 6.24 21.95 -1.81
N ALA A 110 4.99 21.50 -1.80
CA ALA A 110 4.35 20.93 -0.62
C ALA A 110 3.94 19.49 -0.94
N GLU A 111 4.36 18.57 -0.09
CA GLU A 111 4.12 17.13 -0.27
C GLU A 111 3.40 16.57 0.95
N ASN A 112 2.42 15.70 0.67
CA ASN A 112 1.81 14.84 1.67
C ASN A 112 1.97 13.39 1.22
N ARG A 113 2.48 12.55 2.10
CA ARG A 113 2.76 11.15 1.80
C ARG A 113 2.30 10.26 2.95
N ARG A 114 1.49 9.27 2.62
CA ARG A 114 1.16 8.17 3.52
C ARG A 114 1.72 6.88 2.93
N THR A 115 2.52 6.17 3.71
CA THR A 115 3.14 4.90 3.30
C THR A 115 2.69 3.78 4.21
N GLN A 116 2.75 2.56 3.70
CA GLN A 116 2.50 1.34 4.47
C GLN A 116 3.82 0.55 4.62
N PRO A 117 3.99 -0.21 5.70
CA PRO A 117 5.15 -1.09 5.89
C PRO A 117 5.01 -2.34 5.01
N ILE A 118 5.22 -2.18 3.69
CA ILE A 118 4.93 -3.18 2.66
C ILE A 118 5.53 -4.55 3.01
N SER A 119 6.81 -4.59 3.43
CA SER A 119 7.48 -5.84 3.77
C SER A 119 6.80 -6.55 4.94
N THR A 120 6.44 -5.83 5.99
CA THR A 120 5.74 -6.37 7.16
C THR A 120 4.36 -6.89 6.77
N VAL A 121 3.60 -6.12 5.99
CA VAL A 121 2.26 -6.51 5.52
C VAL A 121 2.33 -7.80 4.70
N ILE A 122 3.22 -7.85 3.71
CA ILE A 122 3.36 -9.02 2.83
C ILE A 122 3.87 -10.25 3.60
N GLN A 123 4.86 -10.09 4.49
CA GLN A 123 5.35 -11.19 5.31
C GLN A 123 4.25 -11.78 6.19
N ASN A 124 3.43 -10.94 6.83
CA ASN A 124 2.32 -11.43 7.61
C ASN A 124 1.24 -12.10 6.73
N ALA A 125 0.91 -11.52 5.57
CA ALA A 125 -0.04 -12.12 4.63
C ALA A 125 0.39 -13.52 4.17
N MET A 126 1.70 -13.73 3.95
CA MET A 126 2.25 -15.03 3.56
C MET A 126 2.32 -16.05 4.72
N ARG A 127 2.26 -15.59 5.97
CA ARG A 127 2.28 -16.43 7.17
C ARG A 127 0.88 -16.79 7.67
N MET A 128 -0.12 -15.99 7.28
CA MET A 128 -1.51 -16.28 7.68
C MET A 128 -2.03 -17.50 6.92
N LEU A 129 -2.69 -18.40 7.66
CA LEU A 129 -3.29 -19.58 7.07
C LEU A 129 -4.60 -19.23 6.33
N PRO A 130 -4.84 -19.84 5.18
CA PRO A 130 -6.08 -19.64 4.45
C PRO A 130 -7.32 -20.21 5.16
N SER A 131 -7.14 -21.04 6.20
CA SER A 131 -8.23 -21.55 7.05
C SER A 131 -8.69 -20.58 8.14
N ILE A 132 -8.02 -19.45 8.30
CA ILE A 132 -8.37 -18.38 9.26
C ILE A 132 -9.08 -17.26 8.52
N SER A 133 -10.24 -16.80 9.01
CA SER A 133 -10.97 -15.66 8.45
C SER A 133 -10.30 -14.33 8.83
N ILE A 134 -10.54 -13.28 8.02
CA ILE A 134 -10.03 -11.92 8.30
C ILE A 134 -10.64 -11.37 9.59
N TYR A 135 -11.92 -11.63 9.80
CA TYR A 135 -12.68 -11.16 10.96
C TYR A 135 -13.21 -12.37 11.76
N ASP A 136 -13.35 -12.19 13.05
CA ASP A 136 -14.08 -13.11 13.93
C ASP A 136 -15.60 -12.90 13.81
N ASP A 137 -16.38 -13.70 14.55
CA ASP A 137 -17.84 -13.63 14.54
C ASP A 137 -18.39 -12.32 15.14
N GLU A 138 -17.58 -11.60 15.91
CA GLU A 138 -17.90 -10.30 16.50
C GLU A 138 -17.48 -9.12 15.60
N GLY A 139 -16.79 -9.39 14.48
CA GLY A 139 -16.34 -8.41 13.51
C GLY A 139 -15.01 -7.77 13.83
N ASN A 140 -14.26 -8.27 14.81
CA ASN A 140 -12.90 -7.85 15.10
C ASN A 140 -11.91 -8.54 14.14
N TYR A 141 -10.74 -7.96 13.96
CA TYR A 141 -9.70 -8.62 13.18
C TYR A 141 -9.19 -9.86 13.91
N ASN A 142 -9.19 -11.01 13.22
CA ASN A 142 -8.55 -12.21 13.74
C ASN A 142 -7.06 -11.94 13.96
N GLY A 143 -6.61 -12.26 15.16
CA GLY A 143 -5.23 -12.04 15.60
C GLY A 143 -4.37 -13.28 15.53
N PRO A 144 -3.14 -13.19 16.08
CA PRO A 144 -2.25 -14.33 16.23
C PRO A 144 -2.88 -15.37 17.18
N THR A 145 -2.80 -16.63 16.78
CA THR A 145 -3.33 -17.74 17.59
C THR A 145 -2.38 -18.17 18.70
N GLY A 146 -1.11 -17.77 18.65
CA GLY A 146 -0.06 -18.28 19.51
C GLY A 146 0.33 -19.74 19.23
N ASN A 147 -0.35 -20.41 18.30
CA ASN A 147 -0.07 -21.78 17.91
C ASN A 147 0.83 -21.80 16.67
N ALA A 148 2.05 -22.32 16.81
CA ALA A 148 3.03 -22.38 15.73
C ALA A 148 2.59 -23.26 14.55
N GLU A 149 1.69 -24.21 14.74
CA GLU A 149 1.12 -25.04 13.68
C GLU A 149 0.01 -24.32 12.89
N LEU A 150 -0.47 -23.19 13.40
CA LEU A 150 -1.40 -22.30 12.71
C LEU A 150 -0.62 -21.05 12.25
N ASN A 151 -1.02 -19.87 12.65
CA ASN A 151 -0.35 -18.63 12.22
C ASN A 151 0.69 -18.10 13.22
N GLY A 152 0.89 -18.79 14.36
CA GLY A 152 1.85 -18.42 15.38
C GLY A 152 1.61 -16.99 15.91
N ASP A 153 2.60 -16.13 15.69
CA ASP A 153 2.60 -14.71 16.03
C ASP A 153 2.30 -13.78 14.82
N ALA A 154 1.87 -14.34 13.69
CA ALA A 154 1.55 -13.53 12.52
C ALA A 154 0.36 -12.62 12.81
N LEU A 155 0.54 -11.33 12.51
CA LEU A 155 -0.49 -10.32 12.68
C LEU A 155 -1.41 -10.30 11.46
N ASN A 156 -2.66 -9.91 11.67
CA ASN A 156 -3.60 -9.73 10.58
C ASN A 156 -3.13 -8.62 9.63
N PRO A 157 -2.77 -8.93 8.38
CA PRO A 157 -2.21 -7.94 7.46
C PRO A 157 -3.24 -6.87 7.06
N VAL A 158 -4.53 -7.20 7.08
CA VAL A 158 -5.62 -6.24 6.79
C VAL A 158 -5.75 -5.24 7.93
N ALA A 159 -5.60 -5.69 9.18
CA ALA A 159 -5.55 -4.80 10.35
C ALA A 159 -4.35 -3.84 10.26
N ILE A 160 -3.17 -4.36 9.93
CA ILE A 160 -1.96 -3.53 9.77
C ILE A 160 -2.21 -2.41 8.76
N VAL A 161 -2.77 -2.72 7.59
CA VAL A 161 -3.04 -1.73 6.55
C VAL A 161 -4.10 -0.71 6.95
N ASN A 162 -5.13 -1.12 7.71
CA ASN A 162 -6.25 -0.25 8.04
C ASN A 162 -6.04 0.59 9.30
N GLU A 163 -5.35 0.07 10.30
CA GLU A 163 -5.23 0.71 11.61
C GLU A 163 -3.92 1.47 11.81
N GLN A 164 -2.83 1.05 11.14
CA GLN A 164 -1.56 1.76 11.26
C GLN A 164 -1.57 3.02 10.38
N LYS A 165 -1.49 4.19 11.04
CA LYS A 165 -1.30 5.49 10.40
C LYS A 165 0.17 5.89 10.55
N TYR A 166 0.91 5.85 9.46
CA TYR A 166 2.30 6.32 9.37
C TYR A 166 2.36 7.67 8.64
#